data_c2629be6a153f2bf92d1fa21332f9a79
#
_entry.id   c2629be6a153f2bf92d1fa21332f9a79
#
_cell.length_a   1.000
_cell.length_b   1.000
_cell.length_c   1.000
_cell.angle_alpha   90.00
_cell.angle_beta   90.00
_cell.angle_gamma   90.00
#
_symmetry.space_group_name_H-M   'P 1'
#
loop_
_entity.id
_entity.type
_entity.pdbx_description
1 polymer ?
#
loop_
_entity_poly.entity_id
_entity_poly.type
_entity_poly.pdbx_seq_one_letter_code
_entity_poly.pdbx_strand_id
1 'polypeptide(L)' 'MCIRDRVDAGEVESLCQQLIDENPGVIEQIRGGKVQAVGSLIGKAKKLNPNINPNAVKENLLKQIGI' A
#
# COMPACT_ATOMS: atom_id res chain seq x y z
N MET A 1 11.97 15.88 -8.66
CA MET A 1 12.20 15.60 -8.24
C MET A 1 12.02 15.21 -7.18
N CYS A 2 11.87 14.88 -6.70
CA CYS A 2 11.64 14.47 -5.66
C CYS A 2 12.53 13.69 -5.11
N ILE A 3 13.03 13.83 -4.28
CA ILE A 3 13.96 13.21 -3.77
C ILE A 3 13.59 12.63 -2.56
N ARG A 4 13.74 11.55 -2.29
CA ARG A 4 13.35 10.97 -1.25
C ARG A 4 14.43 10.53 -0.48
N ASP A 5 14.94 11.00 0.40
CA ASP A 5 15.95 10.53 1.16
C ASP A 5 15.49 9.77 2.29
N ARG A 6 14.36 9.89 2.78
CA ARG A 6 13.89 9.27 3.85
C ARG A 6 13.56 7.98 3.54
N VAL A 7 14.06 6.99 3.91
CA VAL A 7 13.78 5.70 3.51
C VAL A 7 12.71 5.03 4.21
N ASP A 8 12.47 5.28 5.40
CA ASP A 8 11.43 4.56 6.09
C ASP A 8 10.07 4.80 5.55
N ALA A 9 9.55 5.96 5.72
CA ALA A 9 8.23 6.30 5.26
C ALA A 9 8.18 6.27 3.75
N GLY A 10 9.24 6.70 3.12
CA GLY A 10 9.29 6.72 1.66
C GLY A 10 9.19 5.34 1.06
N GLU A 11 9.80 4.36 1.71
CA GLU A 11 9.78 3.01 1.19
C GLU A 11 8.39 2.43 1.26
N VAL A 12 7.69 2.60 2.36
CA VAL A 12 6.33 2.10 2.50
C VAL A 12 5.42 2.82 1.52
N GLU A 13 5.57 4.10 1.41
CA GLU A 13 4.74 4.88 0.52
C GLU A 13 4.93 4.47 -0.93
N SER A 14 6.17 4.30 -1.35
CA SER A 14 6.46 3.88 -2.71
C SER A 14 5.88 2.51 -2.99
N LEU A 15 6.02 1.59 -2.05
CA LEU A 15 5.51 0.26 -2.23
C LEU A 15 3.99 0.28 -2.34
N CYS A 16 3.33 1.06 -1.51
CA CYS A 16 1.89 1.17 -1.56
C CYS A 16 1.44 1.75 -2.88
N GLN A 17 2.14 2.75 -3.36
CA GLN A 17 1.83 3.36 -4.63
C GLN A 17 1.93 2.34 -5.75
N GLN A 18 2.97 1.53 -5.71
CA GLN A 18 3.17 0.51 -6.71
C GLN A 18 2.04 -0.52 -6.66
N LEU A 19 1.64 -0.92 -5.46
CA LEU A 19 0.56 -1.88 -5.32
C LEU A 19 -0.75 -1.32 -5.86
N ILE A 20 -1.02 -0.07 -5.60
CA ILE A 20 -2.22 0.58 -6.10
C ILE A 20 -2.20 0.60 -7.62
N ASP A 21 -1.05 0.90 -8.19
CA ASP A 21 -0.93 0.97 -9.63
C ASP A 21 -1.10 -0.39 -10.29
N GLU A 22 -0.58 -1.42 -9.67
CA GLU A 22 -0.64 -2.75 -10.25
C GLU A 22 -1.95 -3.47 -9.99
N ASN A 23 -2.70 -3.03 -9.00
CA ASN A 23 -3.94 -3.69 -8.62
C ASN A 23 -5.11 -2.71 -8.57
N PRO A 24 -5.43 -2.10 -9.70
CA PRO A 24 -6.52 -1.12 -9.69
C PRO A 24 -7.87 -1.73 -9.34
N GLY A 25 -8.10 -2.97 -9.72
CA GLY A 25 -9.36 -3.62 -9.40
C GLY A 25 -9.54 -3.80 -7.91
N VAL A 26 -8.47 -4.16 -7.22
CA VAL A 26 -8.53 -4.32 -5.77
C VAL A 26 -8.79 -2.98 -5.11
N ILE A 27 -8.18 -1.94 -5.62
CA ILE A 27 -8.36 -0.60 -5.06
C ILE A 27 -9.81 -0.17 -5.20
N GLU A 28 -10.43 -0.47 -6.32
CA GLU A 28 -11.81 -0.13 -6.52
C GLU A 28 -12.72 -0.88 -5.56
N GLN A 29 -12.40 -2.13 -5.27
CA GLN A 29 -13.16 -2.90 -4.32
C GLN A 29 -13.07 -2.29 -2.93
N ILE A 30 -11.90 -1.85 -2.54
CA ILE A 30 -11.70 -1.21 -1.25
C ILE A 30 -12.52 0.06 -1.18
N ARG A 31 -12.51 0.83 -2.25
CA ARG A 31 -13.27 2.06 -2.29
C ARG A 31 -14.76 1.80 -2.23
N GLY A 32 -15.18 0.67 -2.73
CA GLY A 32 -16.57 0.30 -2.69
C GLY A 32 -17.02 -0.25 -1.34
N GLY A 33 -16.11 -0.33 -0.40
CA GLY A 33 -16.46 -0.79 0.93
C GLY A 33 -15.81 -2.11 1.33
N LYS A 34 -15.12 -2.77 0.42
CA LYS A 34 -14.48 -4.03 0.75
C LYS A 34 -13.11 -3.80 1.32
N VAL A 35 -13.07 -3.29 2.51
CA VAL A 35 -11.78 -2.99 3.15
C VAL A 35 -10.95 -4.24 3.31
N GLN A 36 -11.58 -5.40 3.36
CA GLN A 36 -10.84 -6.63 3.51
C GLN A 36 -9.88 -6.87 2.35
N ALA A 37 -10.17 -6.30 1.21
CA ALA A 37 -9.29 -6.48 0.06
C ALA A 37 -7.91 -5.91 0.29
N VAL A 38 -7.77 -5.02 1.25
CA VAL A 38 -6.45 -4.45 1.54
C VAL A 38 -5.52 -5.53 2.08
N GLY A 39 -6.07 -6.60 2.63
CA GLY A 39 -5.25 -7.70 3.12
C GLY A 39 -4.46 -8.36 2.01
N SER A 40 -5.03 -8.44 0.81
CA SER A 40 -4.31 -9.01 -0.31
C SER A 40 -3.11 -8.15 -0.67
N LEU A 41 -3.30 -6.84 -0.63
CA LEU A 41 -2.19 -5.93 -0.93
C LEU A 41 -1.11 -6.02 0.13
N ILE A 42 -1.50 -6.16 1.38
CA ILE A 42 -0.54 -6.31 2.46
C ILE A 42 0.29 -7.59 2.24
N GLY A 43 -0.37 -8.66 1.84
CA GLY A 43 0.34 -9.89 1.57
C GLY A 43 1.34 -9.73 0.44
N LYS A 44 0.96 -9.01 -0.60
CA LYS A 44 1.87 -8.76 -1.70
C LYS A 44 3.04 -7.89 -1.25
N ALA A 45 2.77 -6.91 -0.43
CA ALA A 45 3.81 -6.04 0.08
C ALA A 45 4.83 -6.83 0.88
N LYS A 46 4.37 -7.77 1.68
CA LYS A 46 5.27 -8.58 2.47
C LYS A 46 6.09 -9.50 1.59
N LYS A 47 5.55 -9.90 0.47
CA LYS A 47 6.31 -10.73 -0.46
C LYS A 47 7.41 -9.93 -1.10
N LEU A 48 7.14 -8.71 -1.43
CA LEU A 48 8.15 -7.85 -2.05
C LEU A 48 9.18 -7.40 -1.02
N ASN A 49 8.73 -7.17 0.20
CA ASN A 49 9.62 -6.68 1.23
C ASN A 49 9.22 -7.31 2.56
N PRO A 50 9.80 -8.46 2.91
CA PRO A 50 9.39 -9.18 4.12
C PRO A 50 9.65 -8.41 5.41
N ASN A 51 10.51 -7.41 5.35
CA ASN A 51 10.78 -6.63 6.54
C ASN A 51 9.81 -5.47 6.73
N ILE A 52 8.91 -5.29 5.79
CA ILE A 52 8.01 -4.14 5.88
C ILE A 52 6.97 -4.34 6.95
N ASN A 53 6.55 -3.26 7.56
CA ASN A 53 5.56 -3.32 8.63
C ASN A 53 4.16 -3.39 8.02
N PRO A 54 3.42 -4.47 8.23
CA PRO A 54 2.08 -4.60 7.62
C PRO A 54 1.11 -3.53 8.09
N ASN A 55 1.24 -3.08 9.33
CA ASN A 55 0.36 -2.03 9.83
C ASN A 55 0.61 -0.73 9.08
N ALA A 56 1.87 -0.42 8.85
CA ALA A 56 2.21 0.79 8.11
C ALA A 56 1.70 0.71 6.68
N VAL A 57 1.80 -0.46 6.07
CA VAL A 57 1.30 -0.66 4.71
C VAL A 57 -0.20 -0.44 4.67
N LYS A 58 -0.90 -1.04 5.62
CA LYS A 58 -2.35 -0.90 5.66
C LYS A 58 -2.76 0.55 5.81
N GLU A 59 -2.13 1.24 6.74
CA GLU A 59 -2.49 2.64 6.98
C GLU A 59 -2.18 3.50 5.77
N ASN A 60 -1.05 3.26 5.13
CA ASN A 60 -0.70 4.03 3.95
C ASN A 60 -1.66 3.76 2.81
N LEU A 61 -2.03 2.51 2.63
CA LEU A 61 -2.96 2.18 1.55
C LEU A 61 -4.30 2.86 1.76
N LEU A 62 -4.84 2.77 2.97
CA LEU A 62 -6.12 3.41 3.26
C LEU A 62 -6.03 4.91 3.12
N LYS A 63 -4.90 5.48 3.51
CA LYS A 63 -4.72 6.91 3.39
C LYS A 63 -4.68 7.34 1.93
N GLN A 64 -3.94 6.61 1.11
CA GLN A 64 -3.82 6.97 -0.30
C GLN A 64 -5.13 6.73 -1.05
N ILE A 65 -5.87 5.72 -0.65
CA ILE A 65 -7.15 5.45 -1.27
C ILE A 65 -8.19 6.45 -0.82
N GLY A 66 -8.06 6.97 0.38
CA GLY A 66 -8.98 7.99 0.84
C GLY A 66 -10.20 7.45 1.56
N ILE A 67 -10.04 6.36 2.26
CA ILE A 67 -11.16 5.78 3.01
C ILE A 67 -11.12 6.15 4.47
#